data_df7442eea0916dc2104f4d46df9bcf68
#
_entry.id   df7442eea0916dc2104f4d46df9bcf68
#
_cell.length_a   1.000
_cell.length_b   1.000
_cell.length_c   1.000
_cell.angle_alpha   90.00
_cell.angle_beta   90.00
_cell.angle_gamma   90.00
#
_symmetry.space_group_name_H-M   'P 1'
#
loop_
_entity.id
_entity.type
_entity.pdbx_description
1 polymer ?
#
loop_
_entity_poly.entity_id
_entity_poly.type
_entity_poly.pdbx_seq_one_letter_code
_entity_poly.pdbx_strand_id
1 'polypeptide(L)'
;GGRPAGLGARDTLRLEAGLPLYGHEMGSAPDGSEIPIFAVPLSKFAVSFAAEKGGFIGRKALEKQHESFVRHMDRDFSDLSVLPRKIAPIALLDRGVMRAGMEIYQGDKLVGWVTSGTMVPYFKTEGQGLSTVILEASGKRAIGLCYINSDILEDDTVEVDVRGKRLKAVIPARHMSVAAPPYA
;
A
#
# COMPACT_ATOMS: atom_id res chain seq x y z
N GLY A 1 -0.58 1.76 34.48
CA GLY A 1 -1.27 0.58 34.09
C GLY A 1 -1.61 0.57 32.59
N GLY A 2 -1.08 -0.43 31.85
CA GLY A 2 -1.45 -0.65 30.46
C GLY A 2 -2.86 -1.26 30.36
N ARG A 3 -3.49 -1.07 29.18
CA ARG A 3 -4.76 -1.71 28.85
C ARG A 3 -4.55 -2.66 27.65
N PRO A 4 -5.17 -3.87 27.67
CA PRO A 4 -5.09 -4.77 26.53
C PRO A 4 -5.75 -4.15 25.30
N ALA A 5 -5.13 -4.31 24.13
CA ALA A 5 -5.65 -3.87 22.83
C ALA A 5 -5.87 -5.09 21.92
N GLY A 6 -6.96 -5.08 21.16
CA GLY A 6 -7.31 -6.18 20.27
C GLY A 6 -6.59 -6.13 18.91
N LEU A 7 -6.79 -7.18 18.10
CA LEU A 7 -6.22 -7.31 16.76
C LEU A 7 -6.60 -6.15 15.83
N GLY A 8 -7.81 -5.59 15.97
CA GLY A 8 -8.24 -4.44 15.18
C GLY A 8 -7.39 -3.19 15.40
N ALA A 9 -6.93 -2.94 16.63
CA ALA A 9 -6.03 -1.83 16.93
C ALA A 9 -4.66 -2.04 16.25
N ARG A 10 -4.11 -3.26 16.31
CA ARG A 10 -2.87 -3.64 15.61
C ARG A 10 -3.00 -3.43 14.10
N ASP A 11 -4.12 -3.90 13.51
CA ASP A 11 -4.34 -3.78 12.07
C ASP A 11 -4.48 -2.32 11.62
N THR A 12 -5.18 -1.50 12.38
CA THR A 12 -5.29 -0.07 12.12
C THR A 12 -3.92 0.61 12.15
N LEU A 13 -3.15 0.41 13.23
CA LEU A 13 -1.84 1.05 13.40
C LEU A 13 -0.83 0.63 12.32
N ARG A 14 -0.80 -0.66 11.94
CA ARG A 14 0.13 -1.12 10.90
C ARG A 14 -0.23 -0.56 9.53
N LEU A 15 -1.53 -0.38 9.22
CA LEU A 15 -1.97 0.20 7.96
C LEU A 15 -1.65 1.69 7.90
N GLU A 16 -1.84 2.44 8.96
CA GLU A 16 -1.41 3.85 9.04
C GLU A 16 0.10 3.98 8.82
N ALA A 17 0.89 3.05 9.34
CA ALA A 17 2.34 3.00 9.13
C ALA A 17 2.75 2.43 7.77
N GLY A 18 1.82 1.91 6.96
CA GLY A 18 2.11 1.25 5.69
C GLY A 18 2.83 -0.10 5.83
N LEU A 19 2.69 -0.78 6.97
CA LEU A 19 3.39 -2.02 7.24
C LEU A 19 2.62 -3.23 6.71
N PRO A 20 3.27 -4.10 5.91
CA PRO A 20 2.67 -5.31 5.36
C PRO A 20 2.42 -6.35 6.46
N LEU A 21 1.48 -7.23 6.21
CA LEU A 21 1.15 -8.36 7.06
C LEU A 21 1.24 -9.67 6.27
N TYR A 22 1.86 -10.70 6.87
CA TYR A 22 1.85 -12.05 6.31
C TYR A 22 0.42 -12.58 6.14
N GLY A 23 0.17 -13.19 4.98
CA GLY A 23 -1.17 -13.65 4.59
C GLY A 23 -2.03 -12.60 3.88
N HIS A 24 -1.56 -11.35 3.79
CA HIS A 24 -2.20 -10.24 3.07
C HIS A 24 -1.29 -9.69 1.98
N GLU A 25 -0.29 -8.90 2.35
CA GLU A 25 0.67 -8.30 1.41
C GLU A 25 1.86 -9.21 1.11
N MET A 26 2.06 -10.24 1.92
CA MET A 26 3.06 -11.30 1.72
C MET A 26 2.32 -12.64 1.72
N GLY A 27 2.07 -13.21 0.56
CA GLY A 27 1.27 -14.41 0.34
C GLY A 27 0.75 -14.46 -1.09
N SER A 28 -0.49 -14.90 -1.28
CA SER A 28 -1.10 -15.05 -2.59
C SER A 28 -2.07 -13.90 -2.91
N ALA A 29 -2.05 -13.43 -4.14
CA ALA A 29 -3.02 -12.49 -4.67
C ALA A 29 -4.38 -13.18 -4.93
N PRO A 30 -5.48 -12.40 -5.12
CA PRO A 30 -6.81 -12.97 -5.40
C PRO A 30 -6.88 -13.84 -6.65
N ASP A 31 -5.99 -13.63 -7.62
CA ASP A 31 -5.86 -14.46 -8.84
C ASP A 31 -5.08 -15.77 -8.61
N GLY A 32 -4.66 -16.05 -7.37
CA GLY A 32 -3.90 -17.22 -6.97
C GLY A 32 -2.40 -17.14 -7.25
N SER A 33 -1.91 -16.05 -7.82
CA SER A 33 -0.46 -15.83 -8.00
C SER A 33 0.21 -15.48 -6.68
N GLU A 34 1.46 -15.92 -6.50
CA GLU A 34 2.27 -15.51 -5.35
C GLU A 34 2.71 -14.06 -5.49
N ILE A 35 2.59 -13.28 -4.41
CA ILE A 35 3.12 -11.91 -4.35
C ILE A 35 4.64 -11.97 -4.15
N PRO A 36 5.44 -11.51 -5.13
CA PRO A 36 6.89 -11.53 -5.02
C PRO A 36 7.35 -10.71 -3.83
N ILE A 37 8.41 -11.15 -3.13
CA ILE A 37 8.89 -10.44 -1.93
C ILE A 37 9.31 -8.99 -2.23
N PHE A 38 9.90 -8.73 -3.39
CA PHE A 38 10.30 -7.37 -3.80
C PHE A 38 9.14 -6.53 -4.37
N ALA A 39 7.92 -7.08 -4.48
CA ALA A 39 6.73 -6.26 -4.64
C ALA A 39 6.44 -5.42 -3.38
N VAL A 40 6.98 -5.83 -2.23
CA VAL A 40 6.88 -5.10 -0.95
C VAL A 40 8.09 -4.18 -0.78
N PRO A 41 7.95 -2.84 -0.74
CA PRO A 41 9.08 -1.92 -0.69
C PRO A 41 10.03 -2.11 0.51
N LEU A 42 9.53 -2.65 1.62
CA LEU A 42 10.32 -2.93 2.82
C LEU A 42 11.24 -4.15 2.69
N SER A 43 11.07 -4.98 1.65
CA SER A 43 11.91 -6.17 1.41
C SER A 43 13.39 -5.84 1.28
N LYS A 44 13.74 -4.64 0.82
CA LYS A 44 15.13 -4.16 0.75
C LYS A 44 15.88 -4.20 2.08
N PHE A 45 15.15 -4.18 3.21
CA PHE A 45 15.74 -4.30 4.54
C PHE A 45 15.78 -5.76 5.05
N ALA A 46 15.01 -6.66 4.43
CA ALA A 46 14.90 -8.06 4.83
C ALA A 46 15.82 -8.98 4.03
N VAL A 47 16.15 -8.62 2.77
CA VAL A 47 16.96 -9.43 1.87
C VAL A 47 18.32 -8.75 1.64
N SER A 48 19.40 -9.46 1.99
CA SER A 48 20.76 -8.97 1.78
C SER A 48 21.49 -9.83 0.76
N PHE A 49 22.17 -9.18 -0.18
CA PHE A 49 23.04 -9.81 -1.18
C PHE A 49 24.53 -9.59 -0.88
N ALA A 50 24.88 -9.17 0.34
CA ALA A 50 26.25 -8.96 0.76
C ALA A 50 27.13 -10.21 0.48
N ALA A 51 28.39 -9.99 0.13
CA ALA A 51 29.30 -11.07 -0.26
C ALA A 51 29.52 -12.09 0.85
N GLU A 52 29.54 -11.63 2.10
CA GLU A 52 29.73 -12.44 3.30
C GLU A 52 28.60 -13.46 3.52
N LYS A 53 27.43 -13.21 2.94
CA LYS A 53 26.29 -14.12 3.03
C LYS A 53 26.44 -15.36 2.14
N GLY A 54 27.30 -15.31 1.14
CA GLY A 54 27.52 -16.39 0.21
C GLY A 54 26.28 -16.75 -0.62
N GLY A 55 26.23 -18.01 -1.08
CA GLY A 55 25.09 -18.56 -1.78
C GLY A 55 24.01 -19.05 -0.82
N PHE A 56 22.73 -18.83 -1.17
CA PHE A 56 21.58 -19.36 -0.46
C PHE A 56 20.46 -19.77 -1.46
N ILE A 57 19.56 -20.65 -1.00
CA ILE A 57 18.46 -21.13 -1.84
C ILE A 57 17.57 -19.94 -2.24
N GLY A 58 17.29 -19.79 -3.55
CA GLY A 58 16.48 -18.70 -4.09
C GLY A 58 17.24 -17.42 -4.41
N ARG A 59 18.56 -17.30 -4.11
CA ARG A 59 19.35 -16.09 -4.34
C ARG A 59 19.18 -15.53 -5.75
N LYS A 60 19.34 -16.36 -6.80
CA LYS A 60 19.21 -15.92 -8.20
C LYS A 60 17.83 -15.36 -8.55
N ALA A 61 16.77 -15.95 -8.00
CA ALA A 61 15.40 -15.47 -8.23
C ALA A 61 15.19 -14.12 -7.53
N LEU A 62 15.68 -13.97 -6.31
CA LEU A 62 15.60 -12.72 -5.55
C LEU A 62 16.48 -11.61 -6.15
N GLU A 63 17.65 -11.92 -6.73
CA GLU A 63 18.48 -10.97 -7.46
C GLU A 63 17.71 -10.39 -8.65
N LYS A 64 17.03 -11.22 -9.46
CA LYS A 64 16.17 -10.74 -10.56
C LYS A 64 15.04 -9.82 -10.10
N GLN A 65 14.38 -10.17 -9.00
CA GLN A 65 13.34 -9.33 -8.42
C GLN A 65 13.93 -8.01 -7.93
N HIS A 66 15.07 -8.03 -7.27
CA HIS A 66 15.76 -6.84 -6.78
C HIS A 66 16.20 -5.91 -7.91
N GLU A 67 16.75 -6.44 -9.01
CA GLU A 67 17.09 -5.66 -10.21
C GLU A 67 15.84 -4.96 -10.79
N SER A 68 14.71 -5.67 -10.89
CA SER A 68 13.45 -5.09 -11.33
C SER A 68 12.94 -4.02 -10.35
N PHE A 69 13.04 -4.28 -9.05
CA PHE A 69 12.67 -3.33 -8.00
C PHE A 69 13.49 -2.02 -8.10
N VAL A 70 14.82 -2.12 -8.31
CA VAL A 70 15.69 -0.93 -8.47
C VAL A 70 15.27 -0.13 -9.69
N ARG A 71 15.03 -0.78 -10.84
CA ARG A 71 14.53 -0.10 -12.05
C ARG A 71 13.22 0.65 -11.78
N HIS A 72 12.26 0.02 -11.07
CA HIS A 72 11.00 0.69 -10.72
C HIS A 72 11.20 1.89 -9.78
N MET A 73 12.19 1.84 -8.89
CA MET A 73 12.56 3.01 -8.06
C MET A 73 13.07 4.19 -8.91
N ASP A 74 13.77 3.88 -10.01
CA ASP A 74 14.23 4.86 -11.00
C ASP A 74 13.14 5.23 -12.05
N ARG A 75 11.89 4.78 -11.83
CA ARG A 75 10.73 4.96 -12.74
C ARG A 75 10.93 4.36 -14.13
N ASP A 76 11.77 3.34 -14.25
CA ASP A 76 11.89 2.54 -15.47
C ASP A 76 10.93 1.34 -15.41
N PHE A 77 9.85 1.45 -16.16
CA PHE A 77 8.81 0.43 -16.31
C PHE A 77 8.85 -0.28 -17.68
N SER A 78 9.99 -0.24 -18.37
CA SER A 78 10.16 -0.85 -19.70
C SER A 78 10.00 -2.38 -19.69
N ASP A 79 10.27 -3.03 -18.54
CA ASP A 79 10.09 -4.46 -18.35
C ASP A 79 9.42 -4.76 -16.99
N LEU A 80 8.15 -5.13 -17.06
CA LEU A 80 7.31 -5.50 -15.91
C LEU A 80 7.17 -7.02 -15.73
N SER A 81 7.93 -7.84 -16.46
CA SER A 81 7.76 -9.30 -16.47
C SER A 81 8.03 -9.96 -15.12
N VAL A 82 8.97 -9.42 -14.33
CA VAL A 82 9.38 -9.96 -13.02
C VAL A 82 8.54 -9.41 -11.88
N LEU A 83 8.27 -8.11 -11.91
CA LEU A 83 7.45 -7.41 -10.90
C LEU A 83 6.33 -6.61 -11.59
N PRO A 84 5.29 -7.28 -12.12
CA PRO A 84 4.20 -6.59 -12.80
C PRO A 84 3.39 -5.69 -11.88
N ARG A 85 3.39 -5.99 -10.58
CA ARG A 85 2.66 -5.25 -9.54
C ARG A 85 3.53 -5.03 -8.32
N LYS A 86 3.15 -4.03 -7.52
CA LYS A 86 3.78 -3.66 -6.25
C LYS A 86 2.74 -3.48 -5.15
N ILE A 87 3.16 -3.59 -3.89
CA ILE A 87 2.36 -3.18 -2.74
C ILE A 87 2.52 -1.68 -2.56
N ALA A 88 1.38 -1.00 -2.52
CA ALA A 88 1.30 0.44 -2.32
C ALA A 88 0.20 0.80 -1.31
N PRO A 89 0.31 1.95 -0.61
CA PRO A 89 -0.80 2.49 0.15
C PRO A 89 -1.93 2.93 -0.79
N ILE A 90 -3.17 2.88 -0.29
CA ILE A 90 -4.35 3.37 -0.99
C ILE A 90 -5.31 4.03 -0.01
N ALA A 91 -5.91 5.16 -0.39
CA ALA A 91 -6.90 5.86 0.43
C ALA A 91 -8.12 6.23 -0.40
N LEU A 92 -9.34 5.95 0.10
CA LEU A 92 -10.56 6.43 -0.56
C LEU A 92 -10.70 7.94 -0.43
N LEU A 93 -11.03 8.58 -1.53
CA LEU A 93 -11.47 9.97 -1.58
C LEU A 93 -12.97 10.08 -1.33
N ASP A 94 -13.74 9.11 -1.84
CA ASP A 94 -15.16 9.02 -1.62
C ASP A 94 -15.49 8.32 -0.29
N ARG A 95 -16.72 8.56 0.18
CA ARG A 95 -17.24 7.90 1.39
C ARG A 95 -17.49 6.41 1.12
N GLY A 96 -16.75 5.55 1.81
CA GLY A 96 -16.87 4.11 1.65
C GLY A 96 -15.95 3.34 2.60
N VAL A 97 -15.93 2.02 2.45
CA VAL A 97 -15.08 1.11 3.24
C VAL A 97 -14.43 0.13 2.29
N MET A 98 -13.10 0.12 2.28
CA MET A 98 -12.32 -0.89 1.53
C MET A 98 -12.15 -2.17 2.33
N ARG A 99 -12.07 -3.30 1.62
CA ARG A 99 -11.76 -4.63 2.17
C ARG A 99 -10.87 -5.40 1.21
N ALA A 100 -10.14 -6.36 1.75
CA ALA A 100 -9.33 -7.28 0.95
C ALA A 100 -10.15 -7.93 -0.16
N GLY A 101 -9.53 -8.10 -1.34
CA GLY A 101 -10.13 -8.68 -2.53
C GLY A 101 -10.94 -7.72 -3.40
N MET A 102 -11.19 -6.49 -2.96
CA MET A 102 -11.85 -5.49 -3.81
C MET A 102 -10.95 -5.10 -4.98
N GLU A 103 -11.52 -5.07 -6.18
CA GLU A 103 -10.82 -4.75 -7.42
C GLU A 103 -10.55 -3.25 -7.54
N ILE A 104 -9.39 -2.93 -8.15
CA ILE A 104 -8.96 -1.55 -8.40
C ILE A 104 -8.84 -1.33 -9.90
N TYR A 105 -9.37 -0.22 -10.36
CA TYR A 105 -9.44 0.12 -11.75
C TYR A 105 -8.84 1.50 -12.05
N GLN A 106 -8.32 1.64 -13.26
CA GLN A 106 -7.97 2.93 -13.86
C GLN A 106 -8.74 3.01 -15.18
N GLY A 107 -9.82 3.79 -15.21
CA GLY A 107 -10.83 3.69 -16.26
C GLY A 107 -11.45 2.29 -16.27
N ASP A 108 -11.49 1.64 -17.42
CA ASP A 108 -12.06 0.28 -17.56
C ASP A 108 -11.03 -0.84 -17.32
N LYS A 109 -9.76 -0.49 -17.09
CA LYS A 109 -8.68 -1.47 -16.91
C LYS A 109 -8.57 -1.88 -15.44
N LEU A 110 -8.67 -3.18 -15.15
CA LEU A 110 -8.31 -3.75 -13.86
C LEU A 110 -6.79 -3.59 -13.66
N VAL A 111 -6.40 -2.87 -12.60
CA VAL A 111 -4.98 -2.58 -12.31
C VAL A 111 -4.49 -3.21 -11.01
N GLY A 112 -5.36 -3.81 -10.22
CA GLY A 112 -4.96 -4.49 -8.98
C GLY A 112 -6.10 -4.78 -8.03
N TRP A 113 -5.76 -5.08 -6.79
CA TRP A 113 -6.69 -5.42 -5.71
C TRP A 113 -6.28 -4.79 -4.39
N VAL A 114 -7.25 -4.46 -3.57
CA VAL A 114 -7.03 -4.13 -2.15
C VAL A 114 -6.57 -5.40 -1.42
N THR A 115 -5.44 -5.34 -0.73
CA THR A 115 -4.94 -6.45 0.09
C THR A 115 -5.39 -6.34 1.53
N SER A 116 -5.49 -5.12 2.04
CA SER A 116 -5.97 -4.81 3.39
C SER A 116 -6.65 -3.46 3.40
N GLY A 117 -7.69 -3.31 4.23
CA GLY A 117 -8.41 -2.05 4.35
C GLY A 117 -9.11 -1.89 5.70
N THR A 118 -9.05 -0.68 6.24
CA THR A 118 -9.67 -0.30 7.51
C THR A 118 -10.19 1.13 7.49
N MET A 119 -11.01 1.45 8.47
CA MET A 119 -11.44 2.83 8.74
C MET A 119 -10.65 3.39 9.90
N VAL A 120 -9.98 4.52 9.69
CA VAL A 120 -9.22 5.19 10.73
C VAL A 120 -9.84 6.54 11.08
N PRO A 121 -9.86 6.91 12.37
CA PRO A 121 -10.20 8.27 12.78
C PRO A 121 -9.03 9.20 12.43
N TYR A 122 -9.34 10.46 12.20
CA TYR A 122 -8.37 11.53 12.10
C TYR A 122 -8.90 12.80 12.73
N PHE A 123 -8.03 13.62 13.29
CA PHE A 123 -8.38 14.96 13.75
C PHE A 123 -8.25 15.95 12.60
N LYS A 124 -9.18 16.89 12.51
CA LYS A 124 -9.04 18.02 11.59
C LYS A 124 -7.95 18.94 12.10
N THR A 125 -7.28 19.59 11.17
CA THR A 125 -6.22 20.56 11.49
C THR A 125 -6.55 21.91 10.87
N GLU A 126 -6.02 22.97 11.45
CA GLU A 126 -6.07 24.34 10.93
C GLU A 126 -4.65 24.92 10.95
N GLY A 127 -4.33 25.80 9.97
CA GLY A 127 -2.98 26.33 9.81
C GLY A 127 -2.10 25.51 8.88
N GLN A 128 -0.84 25.95 8.72
CA GLN A 128 0.15 25.29 7.88
C GLN A 128 1.52 25.18 8.56
N GLY A 129 2.26 24.10 8.26
CA GLY A 129 3.60 23.89 8.79
C GLY A 129 3.63 23.87 10.32
N LEU A 130 4.53 24.65 10.91
CA LEU A 130 4.69 24.72 12.37
C LEU A 130 3.53 25.42 13.09
N SER A 131 2.66 26.14 12.39
CA SER A 131 1.46 26.78 12.96
C SER A 131 0.23 25.86 12.91
N THR A 132 0.37 24.61 12.51
CA THR A 132 -0.74 23.65 12.47
C THR A 132 -1.24 23.35 13.86
N VAL A 133 -2.54 23.55 14.09
CA VAL A 133 -3.25 23.24 15.33
C VAL A 133 -4.22 22.10 15.09
N ILE A 134 -4.24 21.13 15.99
CA ILE A 134 -5.19 20.01 15.95
C ILE A 134 -6.51 20.51 16.58
N LEU A 135 -7.61 20.33 15.83
CA LEU A 135 -8.96 20.68 16.30
C LEU A 135 -9.59 19.50 17.05
N GLU A 136 -10.59 19.77 17.89
CA GLU A 136 -11.41 18.73 18.52
C GLU A 136 -12.29 17.99 17.48
N ALA A 137 -12.56 18.62 16.34
CA ALA A 137 -13.34 18.01 15.26
C ALA A 137 -12.57 16.84 14.63
N SER A 138 -13.23 15.70 14.53
CA SER A 138 -12.68 14.47 13.95
C SER A 138 -13.51 13.99 12.77
N GLY A 139 -12.91 13.17 11.93
CA GLY A 139 -13.53 12.45 10.83
C GLY A 139 -13.08 11.00 10.79
N LYS A 140 -13.54 10.27 9.78
CA LYS A 140 -13.08 8.91 9.47
C LYS A 140 -12.73 8.84 8.01
N ARG A 141 -11.66 8.11 7.69
CA ARG A 141 -11.23 7.81 6.33
C ARG A 141 -10.97 6.32 6.16
N ALA A 142 -11.20 5.81 4.96
CA ALA A 142 -10.81 4.46 4.60
C ALA A 142 -9.40 4.47 4.01
N ILE A 143 -8.50 3.74 4.64
CA ILE A 143 -7.13 3.53 4.17
C ILE A 143 -6.86 2.05 4.02
N GLY A 144 -5.84 1.69 3.26
CA GLY A 144 -5.45 0.31 3.05
C GLY A 144 -4.11 0.16 2.37
N LEU A 145 -3.77 -1.09 2.08
CA LEU A 145 -2.71 -1.46 1.16
C LEU A 145 -3.34 -2.17 -0.03
N CYS A 146 -2.69 -2.08 -1.18
CA CYS A 146 -3.12 -2.72 -2.41
C CYS A 146 -1.93 -3.37 -3.13
N TYR A 147 -2.23 -4.42 -3.90
CA TYR A 147 -1.33 -5.01 -4.87
C TYR A 147 -1.74 -4.52 -6.25
N ILE A 148 -0.98 -3.57 -6.79
CA ILE A 148 -1.36 -2.76 -7.95
C ILE A 148 -0.24 -2.74 -8.99
N ASN A 149 -0.58 -2.51 -10.26
CA ASN A 149 0.40 -2.42 -11.34
C ASN A 149 1.57 -1.50 -10.98
N SER A 150 2.78 -1.92 -11.29
CA SER A 150 4.01 -1.21 -10.89
C SER A 150 4.15 0.17 -11.53
N ASP A 151 3.54 0.38 -12.69
CA ASP A 151 3.51 1.65 -13.43
C ASP A 151 2.52 2.70 -12.89
N ILE A 152 1.64 2.32 -11.97
CA ILE A 152 0.81 3.28 -11.23
C ILE A 152 1.68 4.02 -10.22
N LEU A 153 1.69 5.34 -10.30
CA LEU A 153 2.57 6.19 -9.50
C LEU A 153 1.88 6.75 -8.25
N GLU A 154 2.69 7.38 -7.40
CA GLU A 154 2.21 8.19 -6.30
C GLU A 154 1.37 9.34 -6.83
N ASP A 155 0.29 9.68 -6.11
CA ASP A 155 -0.72 10.68 -6.44
C ASP A 155 -1.64 10.34 -7.63
N ASP A 156 -1.44 9.16 -8.26
CA ASP A 156 -2.40 8.69 -9.26
C ASP A 156 -3.76 8.41 -8.62
N THR A 157 -4.80 8.83 -9.34
CA THR A 157 -6.19 8.53 -8.98
C THR A 157 -6.63 7.24 -9.65
N VAL A 158 -7.23 6.36 -8.85
CA VAL A 158 -7.81 5.08 -9.28
C VAL A 158 -9.22 4.94 -8.71
N GLU A 159 -9.91 3.87 -9.05
CA GLU A 159 -11.24 3.57 -8.54
C GLU A 159 -11.26 2.19 -7.90
N VAL A 160 -11.85 2.09 -6.71
CA VAL A 160 -12.08 0.82 -6.03
C VAL A 160 -13.52 0.39 -6.24
N ASP A 161 -13.73 -0.85 -6.70
CA ASP A 161 -15.07 -1.43 -6.76
C ASP A 161 -15.54 -1.85 -5.37
N VAL A 162 -16.47 -1.09 -4.83
CA VAL A 162 -17.08 -1.37 -3.54
C VAL A 162 -18.51 -1.83 -3.79
N ARG A 163 -18.70 -3.15 -3.91
CA ARG A 163 -20.01 -3.78 -4.13
C ARG A 163 -20.71 -3.28 -5.39
N GLY A 164 -19.99 -3.19 -6.51
CA GLY A 164 -20.50 -2.76 -7.80
C GLY A 164 -20.56 -1.24 -8.00
N LYS A 165 -20.02 -0.47 -7.04
CA LYS A 165 -19.89 0.98 -7.15
C LYS A 165 -18.41 1.36 -7.19
N ARG A 166 -18.00 2.08 -8.23
CA ARG A 166 -16.65 2.64 -8.36
C ARG A 166 -16.50 3.87 -7.47
N LEU A 167 -15.65 3.77 -6.46
CA LEU A 167 -15.30 4.87 -5.55
C LEU A 167 -13.89 5.36 -5.87
N LYS A 168 -13.75 6.67 -5.98
CA LYS A 168 -12.44 7.30 -6.21
C LYS A 168 -11.49 7.05 -5.04
N ALA A 169 -10.26 6.74 -5.38
CA ALA A 169 -9.16 6.53 -4.44
C ALA A 169 -7.88 7.15 -4.99
N VAL A 170 -6.93 7.40 -4.13
CA VAL A 170 -5.59 7.89 -4.47
C VAL A 170 -4.54 6.91 -3.97
N ILE A 171 -3.40 6.84 -4.65
CA ILE A 171 -2.21 6.10 -4.24
C ILE A 171 -1.25 7.08 -3.56
N PRO A 172 -1.33 7.30 -2.24
CA PRO A 172 -0.45 8.25 -1.58
C PRO A 172 0.96 7.65 -1.41
N ALA A 173 1.99 8.50 -1.30
CA ALA A 173 3.34 8.06 -0.94
C ALA A 173 3.34 7.29 0.40
N ARG A 174 2.51 7.77 1.33
CA ARG A 174 2.23 7.14 2.64
C ARG A 174 0.95 7.75 3.21
N HIS A 175 0.26 7.01 4.09
CA HIS A 175 -1.00 7.47 4.67
C HIS A 175 -0.90 8.72 5.56
N MET A 176 0.29 9.08 5.99
CA MET A 176 0.57 10.29 6.78
C MET A 176 1.15 11.41 5.91
N SER A 177 0.87 11.44 4.61
CA SER A 177 1.30 12.52 3.72
C SER A 177 0.18 13.52 3.47
N VAL A 178 0.56 14.71 2.99
CA VAL A 178 -0.39 15.78 2.61
C VAL A 178 -1.29 15.38 1.43
N ALA A 179 -0.87 14.44 0.60
CA ALA A 179 -1.64 13.92 -0.53
C ALA A 179 -2.73 12.93 -0.12
N ALA A 180 -2.66 12.35 1.09
CA ALA A 180 -3.67 11.42 1.58
C ALA A 180 -4.78 12.15 2.34
N PRO A 181 -6.07 11.82 2.15
CA PRO A 181 -7.13 12.37 2.98
C PRO A 181 -6.83 12.13 4.47
N PRO A 182 -7.06 13.11 5.33
CA PRO A 182 -7.74 14.38 5.14
C PRO A 182 -6.82 15.55 4.76
N TYR A 183 -5.58 15.29 4.40
CA TYR A 183 -4.57 16.33 4.16
C TYR A 183 -4.59 16.83 2.71
N ALA A 184 -5.40 16.22 1.83
CA ALA A 184 -5.62 16.65 0.45
C ALA A 184 -6.76 17.64 0.34
#